data_eaf4fd9efb021cb840b1647a3ee16187
#
_entry.id   eaf4fd9efb021cb840b1647a3ee16187
#
_cell.length_a   1.000
_cell.length_b   1.000
_cell.length_c   1.000
_cell.angle_alpha   90.00
_cell.angle_beta   90.00
_cell.angle_gamma   90.00
#
_symmetry.space_group_name_H-M   'P 1'
#
loop_
_entity.id
_entity.type
_entity.pdbx_description
1 polymer ?
#
loop_
_entity_poly.entity_id
_entity_poly.type
_entity_poly.pdbx_seq_one_letter_code
_entity_poly.pdbx_strand_id
1 'polypeptide(L)'
;MRIITIGREFGSGGREVGKRLADALGIAYYDKEILSEIAKHSELDEKYVEHVLETGMPNGMFLTFGHTLSAASVINIHPATSVLAAQKKVVRKLAEKDCVIVGRCADVILKDKNPFKIFVYADAKSKLARCRERTPEHEHLTDKQLLKKIRKIDKSRAKMHSLFLGGQWGDREEYNLCVNTSGTVIKEVVPCIADYVNHWFENKK
;
A
#
# COMPACT_ATOMS: atom_id res chain seq x y z
N MET A 1 18.26 -0.88 11.35
CA MET A 1 16.78 -0.77 11.43
C MET A 1 16.19 -1.52 10.25
N ARG A 2 15.26 -2.44 10.50
CA ARG A 2 14.65 -3.30 9.49
C ARG A 2 13.27 -2.74 9.11
N ILE A 3 13.20 -2.08 7.96
CA ILE A 3 11.94 -1.57 7.41
C ILE A 3 11.57 -2.42 6.21
N ILE A 4 10.39 -3.01 6.23
CA ILE A 4 9.86 -3.86 5.17
C ILE A 4 8.55 -3.24 4.66
N THR A 5 8.45 -3.04 3.36
CA THR A 5 7.22 -2.51 2.74
C THR A 5 6.60 -3.56 1.83
N ILE A 6 5.27 -3.68 1.86
CA ILE A 6 4.55 -4.67 1.04
C ILE A 6 3.57 -3.99 0.09
N GLY A 7 3.99 -3.88 -1.18
CA GLY A 7 3.08 -3.66 -2.30
C GLY A 7 2.29 -4.94 -2.60
N ARG A 8 1.03 -4.83 -3.03
CA ARG A 8 0.20 -6.03 -3.25
C ARG A 8 -0.98 -5.77 -4.15
N GLU A 9 -1.32 -6.73 -4.98
CA GLU A 9 -2.59 -6.78 -5.66
C GLU A 9 -3.75 -7.12 -4.71
N PHE A 10 -4.98 -6.72 -5.07
CA PHE A 10 -6.17 -7.07 -4.28
C PHE A 10 -6.47 -8.58 -4.41
N GLY A 11 -6.73 -9.24 -3.30
CA GLY A 11 -6.96 -10.69 -3.26
C GLY A 11 -5.70 -11.55 -3.34
N SER A 12 -4.50 -10.95 -3.48
CA SER A 12 -3.24 -11.72 -3.52
C SER A 12 -2.81 -12.30 -2.17
N GLY A 13 -3.45 -11.94 -1.07
CA GLY A 13 -3.02 -12.37 0.27
C GLY A 13 -1.87 -11.56 0.86
N GLY A 14 -1.43 -10.47 0.21
CA GLY A 14 -0.30 -9.66 0.67
C GLY A 14 -0.44 -9.09 2.09
N ARG A 15 -1.69 -8.85 2.56
CA ARG A 15 -1.95 -8.48 3.96
C ARG A 15 -1.59 -9.61 4.93
N GLU A 16 -1.95 -10.84 4.60
CA GLU A 16 -1.62 -12.03 5.39
C GLU A 16 -0.11 -12.30 5.39
N VAL A 17 0.53 -12.20 4.21
CA VAL A 17 2.00 -12.28 4.11
C VAL A 17 2.65 -11.27 5.06
N GLY A 18 2.21 -10.00 5.03
CA GLY A 18 2.77 -8.95 5.89
C GLY A 18 2.61 -9.21 7.37
N LYS A 19 1.41 -9.60 7.80
CA LYS A 19 1.13 -9.90 9.21
C LYS A 19 1.98 -11.06 9.71
N ARG A 20 1.98 -12.18 8.99
CA ARG A 20 2.77 -13.36 9.35
C ARG A 20 4.28 -13.13 9.31
N LEU A 21 4.74 -12.32 8.35
CA LEU A 21 6.16 -11.96 8.25
C LEU A 21 6.59 -11.10 9.45
N ALA A 22 5.77 -10.12 9.85
CA ALA A 22 6.05 -9.32 11.05
C ALA A 22 6.09 -10.18 12.31
N ASP A 23 5.15 -11.12 12.46
CA ASP A 23 5.11 -12.06 13.59
C ASP A 23 6.35 -12.96 13.59
N ALA A 24 6.75 -13.51 12.43
CA ALA A 24 7.95 -14.35 12.30
C ALA A 24 9.27 -13.61 12.61
N LEU A 25 9.32 -12.31 12.28
CA LEU A 25 10.50 -11.46 12.53
C LEU A 25 10.48 -10.78 13.91
N GLY A 26 9.38 -10.87 14.66
CA GLY A 26 9.20 -10.22 15.96
C GLY A 26 9.21 -8.68 15.89
N ILE A 27 8.67 -8.10 14.81
CA ILE A 27 8.67 -6.65 14.57
C ILE A 27 7.24 -6.10 14.41
N ALA A 28 7.10 -4.78 14.48
CA ALA A 28 5.78 -4.12 14.38
C ALA A 28 5.13 -4.34 13.00
N TYR A 29 3.79 -4.44 13.00
CA TYR A 29 2.96 -4.56 11.81
C TYR A 29 2.02 -3.40 11.67
N TYR A 30 1.94 -2.80 10.48
CA TYR A 30 1.05 -1.68 10.20
C TYR A 30 0.30 -1.86 8.88
N ASP A 31 -1.04 -1.77 8.92
CA ASP A 31 -1.94 -1.86 7.74
C ASP A 31 -3.11 -0.88 7.90
N LYS A 32 -4.22 -1.30 8.50
CA LYS A 32 -5.45 -0.49 8.61
C LYS A 32 -5.31 0.63 9.65
N GLU A 33 -4.58 0.42 10.70
CA GLU A 33 -4.35 1.37 11.79
C GLU A 33 -3.75 2.70 11.28
N ILE A 34 -3.08 2.65 10.14
CA ILE A 34 -2.53 3.85 9.48
C ILE A 34 -3.64 4.83 9.08
N LEU A 35 -4.84 4.34 8.72
CA LEU A 35 -5.97 5.20 8.34
C LEU A 35 -6.39 6.13 9.48
N SER A 36 -6.64 5.56 10.66
CA SER A 36 -7.06 6.33 11.84
C SER A 36 -6.00 7.36 12.23
N GLU A 37 -4.71 7.01 12.12
CA GLU A 37 -3.63 7.97 12.39
C GLU A 37 -3.56 9.07 11.32
N ILE A 38 -3.80 8.76 10.05
CA ILE A 38 -3.87 9.77 8.98
C ILE A 38 -5.06 10.70 9.21
N ALA A 39 -6.24 10.17 9.57
CA ALA A 39 -7.43 10.94 9.85
C ALA A 39 -7.18 11.94 11.02
N LYS A 40 -6.59 11.49 12.12
CA LYS A 40 -6.19 12.35 13.22
C LYS A 40 -5.22 13.46 12.81
N HIS A 41 -4.21 13.13 12.00
CA HIS A 41 -3.20 14.09 11.58
C HIS A 41 -3.67 15.07 10.50
N SER A 42 -4.70 14.71 9.73
CA SER A 42 -5.29 15.59 8.71
C SER A 42 -6.50 16.38 9.24
N GLU A 43 -6.98 16.05 10.45
CA GLU A 43 -8.22 16.58 11.04
C GLU A 43 -9.46 16.36 10.14
N LEU A 44 -9.46 15.24 9.39
CA LEU A 44 -10.52 14.87 8.46
C LEU A 44 -11.18 13.57 8.88
N ASP A 45 -12.44 13.40 8.45
CA ASP A 45 -13.21 12.18 8.67
C ASP A 45 -12.49 10.94 8.06
N GLU A 46 -12.46 9.83 8.79
CA GLU A 46 -11.74 8.61 8.39
C GLU A 46 -12.28 8.03 7.07
N LYS A 47 -13.59 8.10 6.83
CA LYS A 47 -14.21 7.63 5.57
C LYS A 47 -13.80 8.51 4.40
N TYR A 48 -13.66 9.82 4.62
CA TYR A 48 -13.15 10.72 3.60
C TYR A 48 -11.67 10.43 3.28
N VAL A 49 -10.86 10.21 4.30
CA VAL A 49 -9.45 9.82 4.15
C VAL A 49 -9.34 8.50 3.38
N GLU A 50 -10.12 7.48 3.76
CA GLU A 50 -10.16 6.20 3.07
C GLU A 50 -10.55 6.39 1.59
N HIS A 51 -11.59 7.17 1.33
CA HIS A 51 -12.03 7.47 -0.03
C HIS A 51 -10.93 8.11 -0.88
N VAL A 52 -10.25 9.14 -0.37
CA VAL A 52 -9.13 9.80 -1.08
C VAL A 52 -7.99 8.83 -1.36
N LEU A 53 -7.64 8.00 -0.39
CA LEU A 53 -6.55 7.03 -0.51
C LEU A 53 -6.88 5.84 -1.41
N GLU A 54 -8.17 5.53 -1.61
CA GLU A 54 -8.61 4.46 -2.49
C GLU A 54 -8.89 4.93 -3.93
N THR A 55 -9.41 6.14 -4.11
CA THR A 55 -9.79 6.66 -5.44
C THR A 55 -8.72 7.54 -6.07
N GLY A 56 -7.81 8.05 -5.27
CA GLY A 56 -6.85 9.09 -5.68
C GLY A 56 -7.49 10.49 -5.69
N MET A 57 -6.70 11.48 -6.10
CA MET A 57 -7.20 12.85 -6.22
C MET A 57 -8.32 12.95 -7.27
N PRO A 58 -9.36 13.77 -7.04
CA PRO A 58 -10.39 14.05 -8.04
C PRO A 58 -9.75 14.51 -9.36
N ASN A 59 -10.32 14.04 -10.49
CA ASN A 59 -9.87 14.48 -11.80
C ASN A 59 -10.06 16.00 -11.95
N GLY A 60 -9.02 16.71 -12.34
CA GLY A 60 -9.05 18.17 -12.55
C GLY A 60 -8.13 18.98 -11.64
N MET A 61 -7.60 18.42 -10.57
CA MET A 61 -6.79 19.17 -9.60
C MET A 61 -5.34 19.46 -10.05
N PHE A 62 -4.87 18.80 -11.10
CA PHE A 62 -3.52 19.03 -11.65
C PHE A 62 -3.45 20.19 -12.66
N LEU A 63 -4.60 20.77 -13.07
CA LEU A 63 -4.62 21.77 -14.17
C LEU A 63 -4.57 23.22 -13.70
N THR A 64 -4.50 23.50 -12.39
CA THR A 64 -4.53 24.89 -11.89
C THR A 64 -3.18 25.43 -11.40
N PHE A 65 -2.09 24.73 -11.65
CA PHE A 65 -0.76 25.22 -11.26
C PHE A 65 -0.07 26.13 -12.30
N GLY A 66 -0.74 26.49 -13.35
CA GLY A 66 -0.10 27.23 -14.43
C GLY A 66 -0.89 28.40 -14.99
N HIS A 67 -1.35 29.37 -14.24
CA HIS A 67 -1.65 30.75 -14.68
C HIS A 67 -2.63 31.41 -13.69
N THR A 68 -2.11 32.04 -12.67
CA THR A 68 -2.45 33.39 -12.20
C THR A 68 -1.69 33.67 -10.91
N LEU A 69 -0.58 34.36 -11.02
CA LEU A 69 0.03 35.12 -9.93
C LEU A 69 -0.83 36.35 -9.68
N SER A 70 -1.83 36.27 -8.81
CA SER A 70 -2.37 37.40 -8.11
C SER A 70 -2.17 37.18 -6.62
N ALA A 71 -1.38 38.07 -6.03
CA ALA A 71 -1.06 38.09 -4.61
C ALA A 71 -2.29 38.41 -3.79
N ALA A 72 -3.00 37.41 -3.33
CA ALA A 72 -3.96 37.40 -2.21
C ALA A 72 -4.80 36.11 -2.17
N SER A 73 -4.36 34.99 -2.72
CA SER A 73 -5.05 33.71 -2.52
C SER A 73 -4.53 33.11 -1.24
N VAL A 74 -5.32 33.18 -0.16
CA VAL A 74 -5.28 32.21 0.93
C VAL A 74 -5.09 30.84 0.28
N ILE A 75 -3.99 30.17 0.59
CA ILE A 75 -3.72 28.82 0.08
C ILE A 75 -4.80 27.92 0.66
N ASN A 76 -5.90 27.77 -0.04
CA ASN A 76 -6.87 26.71 0.25
C ASN A 76 -6.18 25.38 -0.09
N ILE A 77 -5.44 24.86 0.89
CA ILE A 77 -4.88 23.51 0.80
C ILE A 77 -6.07 22.59 0.64
N HIS A 78 -6.23 22.02 -0.56
CA HIS A 78 -7.35 21.14 -0.83
C HIS A 78 -7.29 19.97 0.15
N PRO A 79 -8.41 19.55 0.79
CA PRO A 79 -8.42 18.47 1.80
C PRO A 79 -7.68 17.20 1.35
N ALA A 80 -7.71 16.87 0.07
CA ALA A 80 -6.96 15.72 -0.46
C ALA A 80 -5.44 15.86 -0.37
N THR A 81 -4.88 17.08 -0.50
CA THR A 81 -3.43 17.30 -0.32
C THR A 81 -3.03 17.18 1.13
N SER A 82 -3.89 17.61 2.06
CA SER A 82 -3.71 17.40 3.50
C SER A 82 -3.64 15.91 3.84
N VAL A 83 -4.49 15.07 3.25
CA VAL A 83 -4.45 13.60 3.41
C VAL A 83 -3.12 13.03 2.96
N LEU A 84 -2.60 13.43 1.79
CA LEU A 84 -1.32 12.91 1.27
C LEU A 84 -0.13 13.38 2.14
N ALA A 85 -0.15 14.62 2.62
CA ALA A 85 0.87 15.13 3.54
C ALA A 85 0.83 14.40 4.89
N ALA A 86 -0.37 14.17 5.44
CA ALA A 86 -0.56 13.40 6.66
C ALA A 86 -0.10 11.95 6.49
N GLN A 87 -0.44 11.29 5.36
CA GLN A 87 0.04 9.94 5.05
C GLN A 87 1.57 9.87 5.07
N LYS A 88 2.25 10.82 4.39
CA LYS A 88 3.71 10.87 4.39
C LYS A 88 4.29 10.99 5.79
N LYS A 89 3.72 11.89 6.62
CA LYS A 89 4.15 12.10 8.02
C LYS A 89 3.96 10.85 8.87
N VAL A 90 2.77 10.23 8.81
CA VAL A 90 2.42 9.03 9.58
C VAL A 90 3.31 7.86 9.19
N VAL A 91 3.45 7.56 7.90
CA VAL A 91 4.28 6.45 7.42
C VAL A 91 5.74 6.63 7.85
N ARG A 92 6.29 7.85 7.79
CA ARG A 92 7.66 8.12 8.25
C ARG A 92 7.83 7.95 9.75
N LYS A 93 6.84 8.35 10.55
CA LYS A 93 6.82 8.16 12.01
C LYS A 93 6.77 6.68 12.39
N LEU A 94 5.93 5.89 11.74
CA LEU A 94 5.83 4.44 11.99
C LEU A 94 7.13 3.70 11.64
N ALA A 95 7.88 4.20 10.67
CA ALA A 95 9.17 3.66 10.25
C ALA A 95 10.37 4.19 11.06
N GLU A 96 10.17 4.62 12.31
CA GLU A 96 11.24 4.93 13.27
C GLU A 96 11.70 3.70 14.07
N LYS A 97 11.01 2.58 13.90
CA LYS A 97 11.33 1.28 14.51
C LYS A 97 11.28 0.17 13.45
N ASP A 98 11.80 -1.00 13.80
CA ASP A 98 11.68 -2.18 12.97
C ASP A 98 10.20 -2.49 12.69
N CYS A 99 9.81 -2.56 11.41
CA CYS A 99 8.41 -2.70 11.06
C CYS A 99 8.17 -3.31 9.67
N VAL A 100 6.97 -3.87 9.52
CA VAL A 100 6.34 -4.22 8.23
C VAL A 100 5.18 -3.26 8.00
N ILE A 101 5.21 -2.53 6.89
CA ILE A 101 4.14 -1.61 6.47
C ILE A 101 3.49 -2.13 5.19
N VAL A 102 2.17 -2.32 5.23
CA VAL A 102 1.42 -2.86 4.09
C VAL A 102 0.75 -1.75 3.29
N GLY A 103 1.24 -1.50 2.08
CA GLY A 103 0.74 -0.48 1.14
C GLY A 103 1.05 0.95 1.53
N ARG A 104 0.08 1.85 1.30
CA ARG A 104 0.17 3.30 1.60
C ARG A 104 1.37 3.97 0.94
N CYS A 105 1.82 3.46 -0.21
CA CYS A 105 3.00 3.95 -0.92
C CYS A 105 4.24 4.03 -0.02
N ALA A 106 4.33 3.16 1.00
CA ALA A 106 5.41 3.17 1.97
C ALA A 106 6.78 2.92 1.31
N ASP A 107 6.81 2.12 0.26
CA ASP A 107 7.98 1.83 -0.57
C ASP A 107 8.58 3.10 -1.22
N VAL A 108 7.72 4.03 -1.62
CA VAL A 108 8.11 5.32 -2.21
C VAL A 108 8.39 6.36 -1.13
N ILE A 109 7.49 6.48 -0.14
CA ILE A 109 7.60 7.47 0.95
C ILE A 109 8.90 7.27 1.75
N LEU A 110 9.33 6.03 1.92
CA LEU A 110 10.52 5.65 2.69
C LEU A 110 11.75 5.34 1.82
N LYS A 111 11.76 5.75 0.56
CA LYS A 111 12.87 5.47 -0.37
C LYS A 111 14.24 5.88 0.19
N ASP A 112 14.30 7.00 0.90
CA ASP A 112 15.51 7.50 1.57
C ASP A 112 15.99 6.64 2.74
N LYS A 113 15.12 5.82 3.33
CA LYS A 113 15.46 4.83 4.38
C LYS A 113 15.85 3.46 3.81
N ASN A 114 15.83 3.30 2.49
CA ASN A 114 16.17 2.08 1.77
C ASN A 114 15.49 0.82 2.36
N PRO A 115 14.13 0.77 2.38
CA PRO A 115 13.39 -0.36 2.91
C PRO A 115 13.56 -1.60 2.05
N PHE A 116 13.35 -2.80 2.64
CA PHE A 116 13.16 -4.01 1.87
C PHE A 116 11.76 -4.01 1.26
N LYS A 117 11.68 -3.99 -0.07
CA LYS A 117 10.43 -3.86 -0.79
C LYS A 117 9.95 -5.21 -1.33
N ILE A 118 8.76 -5.65 -0.90
CA ILE A 118 8.11 -6.87 -1.37
C ILE A 118 6.89 -6.49 -2.21
N PHE A 119 6.69 -7.17 -3.33
CA PHE A 119 5.43 -7.12 -4.08
C PHE A 119 4.74 -8.48 -4.09
N VAL A 120 3.47 -8.54 -3.67
CA VAL A 120 2.69 -9.78 -3.59
C VAL A 120 1.59 -9.78 -4.64
N TYR A 121 1.58 -10.78 -5.51
CA TYR A 121 0.61 -10.93 -6.59
C TYR A 121 0.07 -12.36 -6.67
N ALA A 122 -1.00 -12.56 -7.42
CA ALA A 122 -1.56 -13.88 -7.68
C ALA A 122 -2.36 -13.90 -8.99
N ASP A 123 -2.62 -15.10 -9.51
CA ASP A 123 -3.51 -15.30 -10.64
C ASP A 123 -4.97 -14.95 -10.31
N ALA A 124 -5.79 -14.83 -11.34
CA ALA A 124 -7.20 -14.45 -11.20
C ALA A 124 -8.01 -15.48 -10.38
N LYS A 125 -7.72 -16.77 -10.55
CA LYS A 125 -8.40 -17.87 -9.87
C LYS A 125 -8.16 -17.80 -8.35
N SER A 126 -6.90 -17.68 -7.94
CA SER A 126 -6.52 -17.56 -6.53
C SER A 126 -7.05 -16.29 -5.88
N LYS A 127 -7.04 -15.15 -6.60
CA LYS A 127 -7.66 -13.90 -6.12
C LYS A 127 -9.15 -14.04 -5.89
N LEU A 128 -9.88 -14.64 -6.84
CA LEU A 128 -11.31 -14.89 -6.71
C LEU A 128 -11.62 -15.77 -5.50
N ALA A 129 -10.93 -16.91 -5.36
CA ALA A 129 -11.13 -17.84 -4.25
C ALA A 129 -10.96 -17.13 -2.90
N ARG A 130 -9.85 -16.42 -2.71
CA ARG A 130 -9.59 -15.68 -1.46
C ARG A 130 -10.59 -14.55 -1.20
N CYS A 131 -11.07 -13.87 -2.24
CA CYS A 131 -12.09 -12.84 -2.08
C CYS A 131 -13.42 -13.44 -1.63
N ARG A 132 -13.81 -14.60 -2.14
CA ARG A 132 -15.01 -15.32 -1.73
C ARG A 132 -14.95 -15.75 -0.27
N GLU A 133 -13.83 -16.34 0.16
CA GLU A 133 -13.65 -16.81 1.52
C GLU A 133 -13.69 -15.68 2.57
N ARG A 134 -13.19 -14.50 2.21
CA ARG A 134 -12.93 -13.43 3.20
C ARG A 134 -13.99 -12.35 3.27
N THR A 135 -14.88 -12.27 2.31
CA THR A 135 -15.83 -11.16 2.21
C THR A 135 -17.20 -11.65 1.75
N PRO A 136 -18.12 -11.97 2.69
CA PRO A 136 -19.50 -12.37 2.37
C PRO A 136 -20.21 -11.37 1.45
N GLU A 137 -19.89 -10.08 1.53
CA GLU A 137 -20.40 -9.02 0.64
C GLU A 137 -20.16 -9.30 -0.86
N HIS A 138 -19.20 -10.18 -1.18
CA HIS A 138 -18.91 -10.59 -2.56
C HIS A 138 -19.73 -11.78 -3.05
N GLU A 139 -20.54 -12.42 -2.20
CA GLU A 139 -21.31 -13.61 -2.56
C GLU A 139 -22.31 -13.36 -3.69
N HIS A 140 -22.84 -12.11 -3.77
CA HIS A 140 -23.79 -11.72 -4.80
C HIS A 140 -23.14 -11.30 -6.14
N LEU A 141 -21.83 -11.16 -6.18
CA LEU A 141 -21.12 -10.75 -7.40
C LEU A 141 -20.78 -11.96 -8.27
N THR A 142 -21.04 -11.88 -9.57
CA THR A 142 -20.47 -12.86 -10.51
C THR A 142 -18.93 -12.76 -10.55
N ASP A 143 -18.25 -13.81 -10.97
CA ASP A 143 -16.78 -13.79 -11.08
C ASP A 143 -16.29 -12.66 -11.99
N LYS A 144 -17.00 -12.39 -13.08
CA LYS A 144 -16.71 -11.28 -13.98
C LYS A 144 -16.80 -9.92 -13.28
N GLN A 145 -17.83 -9.71 -12.46
CA GLN A 145 -18.00 -8.48 -11.68
C GLN A 145 -16.93 -8.35 -10.60
N LEU A 146 -16.62 -9.44 -9.91
CA LEU A 146 -15.59 -9.46 -8.88
C LEU A 146 -14.20 -9.18 -9.47
N LEU A 147 -13.85 -9.79 -10.60
CA LEU A 147 -12.61 -9.48 -11.33
C LEU A 147 -12.54 -8.02 -11.77
N LYS A 148 -13.67 -7.44 -12.21
CA LYS A 148 -13.73 -6.01 -12.54
C LYS A 148 -13.47 -5.13 -11.31
N LYS A 149 -14.03 -5.50 -10.14
CA LYS A 149 -13.79 -4.82 -8.86
C LYS A 149 -12.31 -4.92 -8.46
N ILE A 150 -11.71 -6.12 -8.53
CA ILE A 150 -10.28 -6.35 -8.24
C ILE A 150 -9.40 -5.44 -9.10
N ARG A 151 -9.60 -5.45 -10.42
CA ARG A 151 -8.82 -4.61 -11.35
C ARG A 151 -8.99 -3.11 -11.09
N LYS A 152 -10.20 -2.68 -10.70
CA LYS A 152 -10.47 -1.27 -10.36
C LYS A 152 -9.65 -0.86 -9.12
N ILE A 153 -9.62 -1.69 -8.09
CA ILE A 153 -8.85 -1.43 -6.86
C ILE A 153 -7.35 -1.39 -7.18
N ASP A 154 -6.83 -2.35 -7.95
CA ASP A 154 -5.42 -2.39 -8.31
C ASP A 154 -5.02 -1.19 -9.18
N LYS A 155 -5.90 -0.76 -10.11
CA LYS A 155 -5.69 0.48 -10.89
C LYS A 155 -5.66 1.73 -10.00
N SER A 156 -6.50 1.80 -8.99
CA SER A 156 -6.48 2.91 -8.02
C SER A 156 -5.19 2.93 -7.21
N ARG A 157 -4.68 1.76 -6.79
CA ARG A 157 -3.38 1.65 -6.09
C ARG A 157 -2.22 2.09 -6.97
N ALA A 158 -2.19 1.66 -8.24
CA ALA A 158 -1.18 2.08 -9.20
C ALA A 158 -1.22 3.61 -9.41
N LYS A 159 -2.42 4.19 -9.55
CA LYS A 159 -2.60 5.64 -9.67
C LYS A 159 -2.09 6.37 -8.42
N MET A 160 -2.44 5.88 -7.22
CA MET A 160 -1.95 6.47 -5.97
C MET A 160 -0.43 6.41 -5.86
N HIS A 161 0.17 5.29 -6.24
CA HIS A 161 1.63 5.10 -6.22
C HIS A 161 2.33 6.11 -7.14
N SER A 162 1.78 6.38 -8.33
CA SER A 162 2.33 7.37 -9.26
C SER A 162 2.25 8.81 -8.73
N LEU A 163 1.28 9.14 -7.85
CA LEU A 163 1.20 10.47 -7.21
C LEU A 163 2.38 10.76 -6.29
N PHE A 164 3.02 9.75 -5.74
CA PHE A 164 4.22 9.89 -4.92
C PHE A 164 5.52 9.81 -5.74
N LEU A 165 5.44 9.95 -7.07
CA LEU A 165 6.58 9.85 -7.99
C LEU A 165 7.30 8.49 -7.88
N GLY A 166 6.56 7.44 -7.56
CA GLY A 166 7.04 6.07 -7.63
C GLY A 166 7.23 5.62 -9.07
N GLY A 167 8.06 4.60 -9.27
CA GLY A 167 8.15 3.88 -10.54
C GLY A 167 6.85 3.15 -10.88
N GLN A 168 6.89 2.25 -11.84
CA GLN A 168 5.72 1.49 -12.22
C GLN A 168 5.31 0.52 -11.10
N TRP A 169 4.11 0.69 -10.55
CA TRP A 169 3.58 -0.17 -9.50
C TRP A 169 3.47 -1.63 -9.97
N GLY A 170 4.10 -2.54 -9.22
CA GLY A 170 4.16 -3.96 -9.56
C GLY A 170 5.25 -4.34 -10.56
N ASP A 171 6.05 -3.40 -11.03
CA ASP A 171 7.23 -3.72 -11.84
C ASP A 171 8.28 -4.40 -10.97
N ARG A 172 8.72 -5.59 -11.39
CA ARG A 172 9.70 -6.39 -10.65
C ARG A 172 11.00 -5.63 -10.34
N GLU A 173 11.40 -4.68 -11.17
CA GLU A 173 12.65 -3.92 -10.99
C GLU A 173 12.57 -2.91 -9.85
N GLU A 174 11.35 -2.58 -9.40
CA GLU A 174 11.11 -1.68 -8.28
C GLU A 174 11.10 -2.39 -6.91
N TYR A 175 11.15 -3.73 -6.88
CA TYR A 175 11.03 -4.53 -5.66
C TYR A 175 12.23 -5.46 -5.45
N ASN A 176 12.60 -5.68 -4.17
CA ASN A 176 13.65 -6.64 -3.81
C ASN A 176 13.16 -8.09 -3.92
N LEU A 177 11.84 -8.31 -3.73
CA LEU A 177 11.22 -9.62 -3.82
C LEU A 177 9.79 -9.52 -4.38
N CYS A 178 9.51 -10.30 -5.43
CA CYS A 178 8.15 -10.48 -5.95
C CYS A 178 7.64 -11.87 -5.60
N VAL A 179 6.54 -11.95 -4.83
CA VAL A 179 5.97 -13.20 -4.32
C VAL A 179 4.70 -13.54 -5.07
N ASN A 180 4.73 -14.64 -5.84
CA ASN A 180 3.54 -15.22 -6.44
C ASN A 180 2.86 -16.18 -5.45
N THR A 181 1.66 -15.85 -5.02
CA THR A 181 0.89 -16.67 -4.06
C THR A 181 -0.19 -17.52 -4.73
N SER A 182 -0.15 -17.70 -6.05
CA SER A 182 -1.12 -18.51 -6.78
C SER A 182 -1.03 -19.97 -6.36
N GLY A 183 -2.16 -20.56 -5.95
CA GLY A 183 -2.24 -21.96 -5.56
C GLY A 183 -1.44 -22.34 -4.31
N THR A 184 -0.90 -21.36 -3.56
CA THR A 184 -0.08 -21.64 -2.37
C THR A 184 -0.82 -21.37 -1.06
N VAL A 185 -0.41 -22.07 -0.02
CA VAL A 185 -0.80 -21.82 1.37
C VAL A 185 0.17 -20.80 1.97
N ILE A 186 -0.31 -19.58 2.19
CA ILE A 186 0.55 -18.43 2.55
C ILE A 186 1.39 -18.70 3.81
N LYS A 187 0.80 -19.33 4.83
CA LYS A 187 1.51 -19.63 6.09
C LYS A 187 2.76 -20.50 5.89
N GLU A 188 2.80 -21.31 4.83
CA GLU A 188 3.92 -22.23 4.53
C GLU A 188 5.03 -21.54 3.75
N VAL A 189 4.70 -20.46 3.03
CA VAL A 189 5.68 -19.68 2.24
C VAL A 189 6.38 -18.61 3.09
N VAL A 190 5.71 -18.10 4.12
CA VAL A 190 6.23 -17.01 4.96
C VAL A 190 7.57 -17.30 5.63
N PRO A 191 7.86 -18.51 6.18
CA PRO A 191 9.19 -18.80 6.74
C PRO A 191 10.33 -18.58 5.75
N CYS A 192 10.18 -19.04 4.50
CA CYS A 192 11.18 -18.83 3.45
C CYS A 192 11.38 -17.34 3.11
N ILE A 193 10.28 -16.55 3.15
CA ILE A 193 10.36 -15.10 2.96
C ILE A 193 11.11 -14.45 4.13
N ALA A 194 10.84 -14.88 5.36
CA ALA A 194 11.50 -14.36 6.55
C ALA A 194 13.03 -14.65 6.53
N ASP A 195 13.42 -15.85 6.16
CA ASP A 195 14.83 -16.24 6.01
C ASP A 195 15.51 -15.38 4.94
N TYR A 196 14.89 -15.21 3.78
CA TYR A 196 15.45 -14.34 2.73
C TYR A 196 15.62 -12.90 3.22
N VAL A 197 14.62 -12.34 3.91
CA VAL A 197 14.65 -10.98 4.46
C VAL A 197 15.76 -10.83 5.49
N ASN A 198 15.92 -11.80 6.41
CA ASN A 198 16.99 -11.78 7.41
C ASN A 198 18.37 -11.76 6.72
N HIS A 199 18.62 -12.68 5.79
CA HIS A 199 19.89 -12.74 5.05
C HIS A 199 20.17 -11.46 4.27
N TRP A 200 19.13 -10.83 3.70
CA TRP A 200 19.30 -9.57 3.00
C TRP A 200 19.75 -8.44 3.92
N PHE A 201 19.18 -8.34 5.14
CA PHE A 201 19.58 -7.31 6.10
C PHE A 201 20.95 -7.58 6.72
N GLU A 202 21.33 -8.85 6.90
CA GLU A 202 22.66 -9.25 7.40
C GLU A 202 23.77 -8.93 6.39
N ASN A 203 23.50 -9.09 5.10
CA ASN A 203 24.48 -8.90 4.02
C ASN A 203 24.41 -7.54 3.34
N LYS A 204 23.57 -6.62 3.83
CA LYS A 204 23.46 -5.26 3.29
C LYS A 204 24.74 -4.49 3.64
N LYS A 205 25.55 -4.19 2.60
CA LYS A 205 26.74 -3.34 2.69
C LYS A 205 26.41 -1.87 2.63
#